data_e06171b3d05abb6557d4dc2aab85de16
#
_entry.id   e06171b3d05abb6557d4dc2aab85de16
#
_cell.length_a   1.000
_cell.length_b   1.000
_cell.length_c   1.000
_cell.angle_alpha   90.00
_cell.angle_beta   90.00
_cell.angle_gamma   90.00
#
_symmetry.space_group_name_H-M   'P 1'
#
loop_
_entity.id
_entity.type
_entity.pdbx_description
1 polymer ?
#
loop_
_entity_poly.entity_id
_entity_poly.type
_entity_poly.pdbx_seq_one_letter_code
_entity_poly.pdbx_strand_id
1 'polypeptide(L)'
;MSVELTTKFAPQTDDLFKAESKVGLLTNTDYDWTGAHAIKLYKISTTPLNDYSRNRSTAPEDTSESLSRYGKLLDLSATTEELLLKHDRSFIFNVDRLDQDETQQQLEAGTALARELREVVIPEVDTNVYTVMTTGAGHKPAAAALTKSNIYAAILAASQALDDAEVPETERSLVVTPATYALLKQAVEFDHTEIGAEMRARGIVAVLDGANVVKVPSARLPEKFGFMLVHPSATVAPVKLEDFGIHDDTPLSSGTIVTGRICYDAFVLDNKKTGIYYQAIT
;
A
#
# COMPACT_ATOMS: atom_id res chain seq x y z
N MET A 1 50.01 -36.68 -10.10
CA MET A 1 50.04 -35.22 -9.88
C MET A 1 48.68 -34.70 -10.23
N SER A 2 47.92 -34.27 -9.25
CA SER A 2 46.66 -33.59 -9.51
C SER A 2 46.99 -32.13 -9.88
N VAL A 3 46.54 -31.68 -11.02
CA VAL A 3 46.67 -30.28 -11.43
C VAL A 3 45.65 -29.50 -10.63
N GLU A 4 46.09 -28.61 -9.75
CA GLU A 4 45.19 -27.63 -9.10
C GLU A 4 44.74 -26.61 -10.13
N LEU A 5 43.43 -26.59 -10.41
CA LEU A 5 42.81 -25.61 -11.31
C LEU A 5 42.68 -24.29 -10.58
N THR A 6 43.18 -23.22 -11.17
CA THR A 6 43.04 -21.86 -10.61
C THR A 6 41.59 -21.43 -10.60
N THR A 7 41.05 -21.15 -9.43
CA THR A 7 39.70 -20.62 -9.29
C THR A 7 39.74 -19.11 -9.54
N LYS A 8 38.98 -18.61 -10.51
CA LYS A 8 38.79 -17.17 -10.72
C LYS A 8 37.41 -16.78 -10.17
N PHE A 9 37.38 -15.73 -9.37
CA PHE A 9 36.11 -15.11 -8.99
C PHE A 9 35.53 -14.35 -10.18
N ALA A 10 34.23 -14.49 -10.41
CA ALA A 10 33.53 -13.67 -11.40
C ALA A 10 33.44 -12.22 -10.87
N PRO A 11 33.71 -11.21 -11.70
CA PRO A 11 33.62 -9.81 -11.28
C PRO A 11 32.17 -9.32 -11.09
N GLN A 12 31.19 -10.17 -11.36
CA GLN A 12 29.77 -9.86 -11.24
C GLN A 12 29.20 -10.50 -9.97
N THR A 13 28.54 -9.70 -9.15
CA THR A 13 27.82 -10.18 -7.97
C THR A 13 26.50 -10.79 -8.40
N ASP A 14 26.16 -11.97 -7.86
CA ASP A 14 24.86 -12.62 -8.09
C ASP A 14 23.82 -11.99 -7.17
N ASP A 15 23.13 -10.96 -7.67
CA ASP A 15 22.11 -10.23 -6.94
C ASP A 15 20.75 -10.96 -7.02
N LEU A 16 20.00 -10.91 -5.92
CA LEU A 16 18.63 -11.44 -5.90
C LEU A 16 17.71 -10.59 -6.78
N PHE A 17 16.88 -11.27 -7.60
CA PHE A 17 15.83 -10.59 -8.33
C PHE A 17 14.72 -10.13 -7.37
N LYS A 18 14.50 -8.82 -7.27
CA LYS A 18 13.40 -8.24 -6.49
C LYS A 18 12.55 -7.31 -7.36
N ALA A 19 11.25 -7.46 -7.23
CA ALA A 19 10.33 -6.56 -7.89
C ALA A 19 10.31 -5.19 -7.18
N GLU A 20 10.14 -4.13 -7.95
CA GLU A 20 9.94 -2.78 -7.41
C GLU A 20 8.63 -2.67 -6.62
N SER A 21 8.57 -1.69 -5.71
CA SER A 21 7.35 -1.39 -4.97
C SER A 21 6.24 -0.86 -5.88
N LYS A 22 5.01 -1.28 -5.61
CA LYS A 22 3.79 -0.80 -6.29
C LYS A 22 2.86 -0.04 -5.35
N VAL A 23 3.27 0.11 -4.09
CA VAL A 23 2.48 0.75 -3.03
C VAL A 23 2.12 2.20 -3.38
N GLY A 24 3.01 2.93 -4.04
CA GLY A 24 2.76 4.32 -4.46
C GLY A 24 1.55 4.52 -5.39
N LEU A 25 1.10 3.45 -6.09
CA LEU A 25 -0.14 3.49 -6.89
C LEU A 25 -1.41 3.29 -6.05
N LEU A 26 -1.26 2.84 -4.81
CA LEU A 26 -2.36 2.37 -3.97
C LEU A 26 -2.58 3.26 -2.75
N THR A 27 -1.71 4.22 -2.52
CA THR A 27 -1.68 5.03 -1.31
C THR A 27 -1.71 6.51 -1.64
N ASN A 28 -2.25 7.27 -0.69
CA ASN A 28 -2.37 8.71 -0.73
C ASN A 28 -1.19 9.36 0.00
N THR A 29 -0.67 10.44 -0.54
CA THR A 29 0.45 11.23 0.01
C THR A 29 0.02 12.60 0.55
N ASP A 30 -1.29 12.86 0.72
CA ASP A 30 -1.83 14.18 1.05
C ASP A 30 -1.51 14.65 2.48
N TYR A 31 -0.98 13.77 3.34
CA TYR A 31 -0.74 14.08 4.75
C TYR A 31 0.76 14.32 5.01
N ASP A 32 1.08 15.48 5.60
CA ASP A 32 2.44 15.81 6.02
C ASP A 32 2.72 15.29 7.43
N TRP A 33 3.77 14.49 7.55
CA TRP A 33 4.25 13.87 8.80
C TRP A 33 5.49 14.57 9.37
N THR A 34 5.90 15.67 8.80
CA THR A 34 7.10 16.42 9.23
C THR A 34 6.96 16.89 10.67
N GLY A 35 7.88 16.48 11.53
CA GLY A 35 7.90 16.86 12.95
C GLY A 35 6.85 16.21 13.85
N ALA A 36 5.91 15.40 13.31
CA ALA A 36 4.85 14.78 14.08
C ALA A 36 5.12 13.28 14.35
N HIS A 37 4.85 12.80 15.56
CA HIS A 37 4.85 11.38 15.90
C HIS A 37 3.46 10.76 15.66
N ALA A 38 2.43 11.55 15.82
CA ALA A 38 1.05 11.18 15.55
C ALA A 38 0.34 12.33 14.83
N ILE A 39 -0.57 11.99 13.94
CA ILE A 39 -1.46 12.95 13.29
C ILE A 39 -2.87 12.69 13.77
N LYS A 40 -3.59 13.77 14.13
CA LYS A 40 -5.01 13.72 14.46
C LYS A 40 -5.82 14.24 13.29
N LEU A 41 -6.65 13.38 12.75
CA LEU A 41 -7.59 13.74 11.69
C LEU A 41 -8.94 14.09 12.31
N TYR A 42 -9.49 15.24 11.94
CA TYR A 42 -10.82 15.63 12.34
C TYR A 42 -11.85 14.99 11.40
N LYS A 43 -12.82 14.30 11.98
CA LYS A 43 -14.01 13.79 11.30
C LYS A 43 -15.16 14.69 11.68
N ILE A 44 -15.62 15.52 10.76
CA ILE A 44 -16.73 16.44 10.99
C ILE A 44 -18.01 15.75 10.50
N SER A 45 -19.03 15.67 11.36
CA SER A 45 -20.33 15.14 10.98
C SER A 45 -21.03 16.09 10.00
N THR A 46 -21.83 15.51 9.11
CA THR A 46 -22.74 16.26 8.23
C THR A 46 -24.16 16.23 8.81
N THR A 47 -24.94 17.23 8.47
CA THR A 47 -26.36 17.32 8.90
C THR A 47 -27.25 16.92 7.72
N PRO A 48 -28.27 16.10 7.90
CA PRO A 48 -29.24 15.79 6.85
C PRO A 48 -30.00 17.04 6.43
N LEU A 49 -30.51 17.04 5.20
CA LEU A 49 -31.39 18.09 4.73
C LEU A 49 -32.76 17.96 5.38
N ASN A 50 -33.31 19.10 5.81
CA ASN A 50 -34.68 19.22 6.31
C ASN A 50 -35.53 19.95 5.29
N ASP A 51 -36.84 19.67 5.29
CA ASP A 51 -37.76 20.41 4.46
C ASP A 51 -37.95 21.83 5.03
N TYR A 52 -37.78 22.82 4.17
CA TYR A 52 -37.97 24.22 4.55
C TYR A 52 -39.47 24.53 4.70
N SER A 53 -39.88 24.88 5.89
CA SER A 53 -41.29 25.27 6.16
C SER A 53 -41.55 26.71 5.76
N ARG A 54 -42.35 26.92 4.69
CA ARG A 54 -42.81 28.26 4.28
C ARG A 54 -43.87 28.78 5.24
N ASN A 55 -44.67 27.89 5.83
CA ASN A 55 -45.75 28.24 6.76
C ASN A 55 -45.39 27.76 8.19
N ARG A 56 -45.31 28.70 9.10
CA ARG A 56 -44.91 28.46 10.49
C ARG A 56 -45.95 27.65 11.29
N SER A 57 -47.22 27.60 10.84
CA SER A 57 -48.29 26.86 11.52
C SER A 57 -48.28 25.35 11.27
N THR A 58 -47.44 24.87 10.31
CA THR A 58 -47.30 23.45 9.99
C THR A 58 -46.00 22.84 10.53
N ALA A 59 -45.23 23.58 11.32
CA ALA A 59 -44.06 23.02 12.02
C ALA A 59 -44.53 22.00 13.06
N PRO A 60 -43.81 20.86 13.21
CA PRO A 60 -44.16 19.88 14.23
C PRO A 60 -44.19 20.52 15.63
N GLU A 61 -45.16 20.12 16.45
CA GLU A 61 -45.43 20.71 17.76
C GLU A 61 -44.40 20.44 18.86
N ASP A 62 -43.18 20.10 18.51
CA ASP A 62 -42.12 19.92 19.50
C ASP A 62 -41.53 21.26 19.91
N THR A 63 -41.86 21.66 21.12
CA THR A 63 -41.94 23.00 21.65
C THR A 63 -40.63 23.77 21.83
N SER A 64 -39.48 23.14 21.69
CA SER A 64 -38.17 23.80 21.82
C SER A 64 -37.48 24.11 20.49
N GLU A 65 -37.89 23.47 19.40
CA GLU A 65 -37.21 23.51 18.10
C GLU A 65 -38.05 24.18 16.99
N SER A 66 -39.29 24.56 17.29
CA SER A 66 -40.26 25.07 16.29
C SER A 66 -40.06 26.52 15.83
N LEU A 67 -39.02 27.18 16.29
CA LEU A 67 -38.74 28.58 15.92
C LEU A 67 -37.98 28.72 14.56
N SER A 68 -37.38 27.64 14.06
CA SER A 68 -36.62 27.66 12.82
C SER A 68 -37.45 27.14 11.63
N ARG A 69 -37.48 27.89 10.53
CA ARG A 69 -38.02 27.41 9.25
C ARG A 69 -37.15 26.40 8.55
N TYR A 70 -35.88 26.26 8.99
CA TYR A 70 -34.87 25.34 8.45
C TYR A 70 -34.91 23.94 9.11
N GLY A 71 -35.84 23.70 10.05
CA GLY A 71 -35.90 22.47 10.82
C GLY A 71 -35.15 22.53 12.14
N LYS A 72 -34.75 21.35 12.65
CA LYS A 72 -34.06 21.23 13.92
C LYS A 72 -32.62 21.76 13.83
N LEU A 73 -32.22 22.60 14.78
CA LEU A 73 -30.83 23.02 14.93
C LEU A 73 -30.01 21.86 15.49
N LEU A 74 -29.07 21.38 14.71
CA LEU A 74 -28.13 20.34 15.11
C LEU A 74 -26.71 20.93 15.16
N ASP A 75 -26.01 20.67 16.24
CA ASP A 75 -24.59 21.03 16.34
C ASP A 75 -23.75 20.05 15.55
N LEU A 76 -22.79 20.59 14.79
CA LEU A 76 -21.80 19.76 14.13
C LEU A 76 -20.87 19.14 15.18
N SER A 77 -20.86 17.83 15.25
CA SER A 77 -19.91 17.11 16.08
C SER A 77 -18.62 16.80 15.31
N ALA A 78 -17.50 16.93 15.96
CA ALA A 78 -16.21 16.54 15.44
C ALA A 78 -15.61 15.44 16.31
N THR A 79 -15.25 14.33 15.69
CA THR A 79 -14.46 13.28 16.33
C THR A 79 -13.04 13.28 15.75
N THR A 80 -12.08 12.80 16.50
CA THR A 80 -10.69 12.71 16.03
C THR A 80 -10.27 11.27 15.87
N GLU A 81 -9.58 10.97 14.76
CA GLU A 81 -8.85 9.74 14.54
C GLU A 81 -7.36 10.02 14.73
N GLU A 82 -6.71 9.24 15.56
CA GLU A 82 -5.28 9.38 15.82
C GLU A 82 -4.51 8.31 15.09
N LEU A 83 -3.58 8.75 14.22
CA LEU A 83 -2.68 7.90 13.45
C LEU A 83 -1.30 7.98 14.11
N LEU A 84 -0.86 6.88 14.72
CA LEU A 84 0.40 6.80 15.46
C LEU A 84 1.36 5.87 14.73
N LEU A 85 2.56 6.36 14.39
CA LEU A 85 3.62 5.55 13.79
C LEU A 85 4.17 4.55 14.81
N LYS A 86 4.14 3.26 14.45
CA LYS A 86 4.54 2.15 15.33
C LYS A 86 5.82 1.45 14.89
N HIS A 87 6.13 1.47 13.59
CA HIS A 87 7.27 0.75 13.05
C HIS A 87 8.48 1.66 12.96
N ASP A 88 9.47 1.41 13.82
CA ASP A 88 10.79 2.03 13.83
C ASP A 88 11.83 0.92 13.73
N ARG A 89 12.40 0.75 12.55
CA ARG A 89 13.28 -0.37 12.20
C ARG A 89 14.66 0.14 11.86
N SER A 90 15.67 -0.64 12.21
CA SER A 90 17.05 -0.31 11.90
C SER A 90 17.85 -1.54 11.50
N PHE A 91 18.87 -1.32 10.73
CA PHE A 91 19.88 -2.32 10.43
C PHE A 91 21.28 -1.74 10.57
N ILE A 92 22.24 -2.59 10.83
CA ILE A 92 23.65 -2.27 10.88
C ILE A 92 24.44 -3.47 10.37
N PHE A 93 25.40 -3.21 9.49
CA PHE A 93 26.37 -4.21 9.09
C PHE A 93 27.76 -3.56 8.87
N ASN A 94 28.80 -4.37 8.97
CA ASN A 94 30.17 -3.95 8.79
C ASN A 94 30.74 -4.57 7.52
N VAL A 95 31.50 -3.78 6.78
CA VAL A 95 32.33 -4.23 5.66
C VAL A 95 33.79 -4.06 6.11
N ASP A 96 34.47 -5.18 6.40
CA ASP A 96 35.85 -5.14 6.85
C ASP A 96 36.77 -4.70 5.71
N ARG A 97 37.78 -3.90 6.05
CA ARG A 97 38.73 -3.35 5.07
C ARG A 97 39.57 -4.44 4.37
N LEU A 98 39.87 -5.50 5.11
CA LEU A 98 40.65 -6.62 4.54
C LEU A 98 39.80 -7.44 3.57
N ASP A 99 38.54 -7.70 3.95
CA ASP A 99 37.55 -8.39 3.09
C ASP A 99 37.26 -7.61 1.82
N GLN A 100 37.21 -6.27 1.91
CA GLN A 100 37.02 -5.40 0.75
C GLN A 100 38.19 -5.48 -0.22
N ASP A 101 39.42 -5.52 0.29
CA ASP A 101 40.62 -5.63 -0.54
C ASP A 101 40.74 -7.02 -1.17
N GLU A 102 40.54 -8.09 -0.38
CA GLU A 102 40.61 -9.47 -0.84
C GLU A 102 39.52 -9.85 -1.85
N THR A 103 38.37 -9.21 -1.79
CA THR A 103 37.26 -9.39 -2.75
C THR A 103 37.33 -8.47 -3.96
N GLN A 104 38.46 -7.76 -4.17
CA GLN A 104 38.65 -6.81 -5.27
C GLN A 104 37.57 -5.74 -5.33
N GLN A 105 37.16 -5.19 -4.18
CA GLN A 105 36.11 -4.17 -4.02
C GLN A 105 34.70 -4.60 -4.44
N GLN A 106 34.44 -5.88 -4.54
CA GLN A 106 33.05 -6.36 -4.76
C GLN A 106 32.13 -6.10 -3.55
N LEU A 107 32.72 -6.04 -2.33
CA LEU A 107 32.02 -5.66 -1.10
C LEU A 107 32.14 -4.14 -0.87
N GLU A 108 31.58 -3.35 -1.75
CA GLU A 108 31.50 -1.91 -1.56
C GLU A 108 30.29 -1.55 -0.70
N ALA A 109 30.51 -0.70 0.31
CA ALA A 109 29.47 -0.32 1.28
C ALA A 109 28.23 0.31 0.62
N GLY A 110 28.42 1.14 -0.42
CA GLY A 110 27.31 1.74 -1.16
C GLY A 110 26.46 0.73 -1.93
N THR A 111 27.11 -0.23 -2.59
CA THR A 111 26.42 -1.30 -3.31
C THR A 111 25.69 -2.23 -2.34
N ALA A 112 26.32 -2.56 -1.20
CA ALA A 112 25.72 -3.38 -0.16
C ALA A 112 24.50 -2.69 0.46
N LEU A 113 24.56 -1.38 0.72
CA LEU A 113 23.42 -0.58 1.18
C LEU A 113 22.26 -0.60 0.17
N ALA A 114 22.54 -0.37 -1.10
CA ALA A 114 21.51 -0.38 -2.15
C ALA A 114 20.81 -1.75 -2.26
N ARG A 115 21.57 -2.84 -2.07
CA ARG A 115 21.01 -4.20 -2.02
C ARG A 115 20.11 -4.39 -0.80
N GLU A 116 20.57 -4.00 0.39
CA GLU A 116 19.80 -4.12 1.63
C GLU A 116 18.47 -3.38 1.53
N LEU A 117 18.47 -2.15 1.00
CA LEU A 117 17.25 -1.38 0.77
C LEU A 117 16.29 -2.10 -0.18
N ARG A 118 16.79 -2.59 -1.31
CA ARG A 118 15.97 -3.25 -2.33
C ARG A 118 15.47 -4.64 -1.90
N GLU A 119 16.30 -5.42 -1.20
CA GLU A 119 16.04 -6.82 -0.92
C GLU A 119 15.33 -7.06 0.41
N VAL A 120 15.47 -6.16 1.38
CA VAL A 120 14.95 -6.30 2.73
C VAL A 120 13.96 -5.19 3.08
N VAL A 121 14.39 -3.93 3.03
CA VAL A 121 13.61 -2.79 3.53
C VAL A 121 12.33 -2.58 2.72
N ILE A 122 12.44 -2.45 1.40
CA ILE A 122 11.26 -2.23 0.53
C ILE A 122 10.25 -3.37 0.64
N PRO A 123 10.62 -4.67 0.58
CA PRO A 123 9.67 -5.76 0.77
C PRO A 123 8.98 -5.78 2.15
N GLU A 124 9.69 -5.39 3.21
CA GLU A 124 9.10 -5.31 4.55
C GLU A 124 8.04 -4.22 4.64
N VAL A 125 8.35 -3.01 4.15
CA VAL A 125 7.40 -1.89 4.10
C VAL A 125 6.16 -2.25 3.27
N ASP A 126 6.36 -2.81 2.07
CA ASP A 126 5.27 -3.25 1.20
C ASP A 126 4.36 -4.26 1.89
N THR A 127 4.95 -5.28 2.54
CA THR A 127 4.20 -6.33 3.24
C THR A 127 3.35 -5.74 4.37
N ASN A 128 3.88 -4.77 5.11
CA ASN A 128 3.12 -4.07 6.14
C ASN A 128 1.93 -3.32 5.53
N VAL A 129 2.14 -2.56 4.46
CA VAL A 129 1.07 -1.80 3.79
C VAL A 129 -0.03 -2.73 3.30
N TYR A 130 0.31 -3.81 2.58
CA TYR A 130 -0.70 -4.78 2.11
C TYR A 130 -1.45 -5.46 3.26
N THR A 131 -0.77 -5.76 4.36
CA THR A 131 -1.40 -6.36 5.54
C THR A 131 -2.39 -5.40 6.18
N VAL A 132 -2.03 -4.13 6.33
CA VAL A 132 -2.92 -3.10 6.87
C VAL A 132 -4.11 -2.86 5.95
N MET A 133 -3.90 -2.77 4.63
CA MET A 133 -4.98 -2.61 3.66
C MET A 133 -5.98 -3.77 3.70
N THR A 134 -5.50 -5.00 3.71
CA THR A 134 -6.37 -6.19 3.78
C THR A 134 -7.09 -6.29 5.13
N THR A 135 -6.42 -5.93 6.23
CA THR A 135 -7.01 -5.93 7.56
C THR A 135 -8.02 -4.80 7.74
N GLY A 136 -7.76 -3.63 7.18
CA GLY A 136 -8.61 -2.44 7.26
C GLY A 136 -9.71 -2.33 6.19
N ALA A 137 -9.76 -3.25 5.21
CA ALA A 137 -10.73 -3.19 4.12
C ALA A 137 -12.17 -3.14 4.63
N GLY A 138 -13.00 -2.27 4.04
CA GLY A 138 -14.41 -2.13 4.40
C GLY A 138 -15.29 -3.24 3.85
N HIS A 139 -14.93 -3.78 2.69
CA HIS A 139 -15.65 -4.88 2.04
C HIS A 139 -14.80 -6.15 2.09
N LYS A 140 -15.25 -7.15 2.85
CA LYS A 140 -14.58 -8.45 3.02
C LYS A 140 -15.61 -9.57 2.90
N PRO A 141 -15.95 -10.01 1.70
CA PRO A 141 -16.83 -11.15 1.54
C PRO A 141 -16.16 -12.44 2.06
N ALA A 142 -16.93 -13.50 2.19
CA ALA A 142 -16.42 -14.81 2.58
C ALA A 142 -15.33 -15.30 1.61
N ALA A 143 -14.34 -16.01 2.14
CA ALA A 143 -13.30 -16.62 1.31
C ALA A 143 -13.91 -17.58 0.31
N ALA A 144 -13.48 -17.51 -0.95
CA ALA A 144 -13.99 -18.32 -2.04
C ALA A 144 -12.87 -18.83 -2.94
N ALA A 145 -13.03 -20.02 -3.51
CA ALA A 145 -12.10 -20.51 -4.52
C ALA A 145 -12.25 -19.71 -5.81
N LEU A 146 -11.17 -19.10 -6.28
CA LEU A 146 -11.14 -18.38 -7.54
C LEU A 146 -10.78 -19.34 -8.69
N THR A 147 -11.60 -19.32 -9.72
CA THR A 147 -11.46 -20.14 -10.94
C THR A 147 -11.57 -19.25 -12.17
N LYS A 148 -11.15 -19.74 -13.33
CA LYS A 148 -11.30 -19.02 -14.60
C LYS A 148 -12.75 -18.62 -14.94
N SER A 149 -13.75 -19.34 -14.41
CA SER A 149 -15.16 -19.10 -14.69
C SER A 149 -15.83 -18.10 -13.75
N ASN A 150 -15.27 -17.86 -12.56
CA ASN A 150 -15.89 -16.96 -11.56
C ASN A 150 -15.07 -15.71 -11.25
N ILE A 151 -13.81 -15.66 -11.66
CA ILE A 151 -12.91 -14.55 -11.31
C ILE A 151 -13.41 -13.22 -11.85
N TYR A 152 -13.87 -13.17 -13.10
CA TYR A 152 -14.39 -11.97 -13.71
C TYR A 152 -15.64 -11.45 -12.99
N ALA A 153 -16.60 -12.36 -12.72
CA ALA A 153 -17.80 -12.02 -11.96
C ALA A 153 -17.48 -11.55 -10.53
N ALA A 154 -16.46 -12.13 -9.88
CA ALA A 154 -16.04 -11.69 -8.56
C ALA A 154 -15.44 -10.26 -8.59
N ILE A 155 -14.69 -9.91 -9.64
CA ILE A 155 -14.13 -8.56 -9.80
C ILE A 155 -15.24 -7.55 -10.11
N LEU A 156 -16.21 -7.90 -10.96
CA LEU A 156 -17.38 -7.04 -11.21
C LEU A 156 -18.20 -6.80 -9.92
N ALA A 157 -18.37 -7.81 -9.10
CA ALA A 157 -19.03 -7.67 -7.80
C ALA A 157 -18.24 -6.74 -6.85
N ALA A 158 -16.91 -6.73 -6.93
CA ALA A 158 -16.08 -5.79 -6.20
C ALA A 158 -16.25 -4.36 -6.72
N SER A 159 -16.27 -4.18 -8.05
CA SER A 159 -16.53 -2.86 -8.69
C SER A 159 -17.90 -2.34 -8.26
N GLN A 160 -18.96 -3.16 -8.37
CA GLN A 160 -20.30 -2.82 -7.92
C GLN A 160 -20.34 -2.40 -6.44
N ALA A 161 -19.63 -3.11 -5.55
CA ALA A 161 -19.63 -2.77 -4.12
C ALA A 161 -18.98 -1.40 -3.84
N LEU A 162 -17.97 -1.02 -4.62
CA LEU A 162 -17.36 0.32 -4.53
C LEU A 162 -18.28 1.40 -5.12
N ASP A 163 -19.01 1.09 -6.21
CA ASP A 163 -19.95 2.01 -6.84
C ASP A 163 -21.14 2.27 -5.91
N ASP A 164 -21.70 1.22 -5.31
CA ASP A 164 -22.76 1.33 -4.30
C ASP A 164 -22.33 2.12 -3.06
N ALA A 165 -21.03 2.15 -2.76
CA ALA A 165 -20.43 2.95 -1.69
C ALA A 165 -20.01 4.37 -2.14
N GLU A 166 -20.40 4.79 -3.34
CA GLU A 166 -20.09 6.11 -3.93
C GLU A 166 -18.58 6.43 -3.99
N VAL A 167 -17.72 5.40 -4.13
CA VAL A 167 -16.28 5.58 -4.30
C VAL A 167 -15.98 6.04 -5.74
N PRO A 168 -15.13 7.07 -5.95
CA PRO A 168 -14.80 7.52 -7.30
C PRO A 168 -14.32 6.39 -8.22
N GLU A 169 -14.75 6.40 -9.47
CA GLU A 169 -14.35 5.38 -10.46
C GLU A 169 -12.92 5.57 -10.96
N THR A 170 -12.41 6.80 -10.86
CA THR A 170 -11.05 7.14 -11.31
C THR A 170 -9.98 6.58 -10.39
N GLU A 171 -8.82 6.27 -10.93
CA GLU A 171 -7.62 5.84 -10.19
C GLU A 171 -7.78 4.54 -9.38
N ARG A 172 -8.85 3.79 -9.56
CA ARG A 172 -8.99 2.47 -8.92
C ARG A 172 -7.87 1.54 -9.37
N SER A 173 -7.35 0.76 -8.44
CA SER A 173 -6.30 -0.22 -8.69
C SER A 173 -6.72 -1.60 -8.22
N LEU A 174 -6.59 -2.59 -9.10
CA LEU A 174 -6.86 -4.00 -8.84
C LEU A 174 -5.54 -4.72 -8.58
N VAL A 175 -5.27 -5.04 -7.32
CA VAL A 175 -4.09 -5.81 -6.92
C VAL A 175 -4.36 -7.30 -7.05
N VAL A 176 -3.49 -8.00 -7.77
CA VAL A 176 -3.61 -9.43 -8.03
C VAL A 176 -2.28 -10.15 -7.80
N THR A 177 -2.37 -11.42 -7.37
CA THR A 177 -1.22 -12.32 -7.37
C THR A 177 -0.90 -12.78 -8.80
N PRO A 178 0.32 -13.29 -9.08
CA PRO A 178 0.65 -13.89 -10.37
C PRO A 178 -0.29 -15.04 -10.75
N ALA A 179 -0.73 -15.84 -9.76
CA ALA A 179 -1.68 -16.95 -9.96
C ALA A 179 -3.07 -16.43 -10.35
N THR A 180 -3.59 -15.47 -9.61
CA THR A 180 -4.88 -14.83 -9.89
C THR A 180 -4.88 -14.13 -11.27
N TYR A 181 -3.77 -13.48 -11.62
CA TYR A 181 -3.61 -12.86 -12.93
C TYR A 181 -3.60 -13.88 -14.07
N ALA A 182 -2.99 -15.06 -13.86
CA ALA A 182 -3.04 -16.14 -14.85
C ALA A 182 -4.45 -16.69 -15.06
N LEU A 183 -5.27 -16.80 -14.01
CA LEU A 183 -6.69 -17.14 -14.11
C LEU A 183 -7.48 -16.07 -14.86
N LEU A 184 -7.22 -14.81 -14.58
CA LEU A 184 -7.88 -13.69 -15.25
C LEU A 184 -7.61 -13.70 -16.77
N LYS A 185 -6.36 -13.97 -17.18
CA LYS A 185 -6.01 -14.13 -18.61
C LYS A 185 -6.71 -15.27 -19.31
N GLN A 186 -7.16 -16.27 -18.57
CA GLN A 186 -7.88 -17.43 -19.10
C GLN A 186 -9.40 -17.23 -19.11
N ALA A 187 -9.90 -16.16 -18.48
CA ALA A 187 -11.31 -15.79 -18.52
C ALA A 187 -11.66 -15.30 -19.93
N VAL A 188 -12.81 -15.74 -20.44
CA VAL A 188 -13.25 -15.42 -21.82
C VAL A 188 -13.58 -13.94 -21.97
N GLU A 189 -14.05 -13.34 -20.89
CA GLU A 189 -14.50 -11.94 -20.83
C GLU A 189 -13.35 -10.94 -20.70
N PHE A 190 -12.13 -11.42 -20.50
CA PHE A 190 -10.96 -10.53 -20.36
C PHE A 190 -10.49 -10.06 -21.74
N ASP A 191 -10.77 -8.81 -22.04
CA ASP A 191 -10.29 -8.19 -23.27
C ASP A 191 -8.84 -7.66 -23.08
N HIS A 192 -7.97 -8.03 -24.03
CA HIS A 192 -6.58 -7.61 -24.02
C HIS A 192 -6.44 -6.18 -24.56
N THR A 193 -6.83 -5.21 -23.74
CA THR A 193 -6.67 -3.79 -24.09
C THR A 193 -5.19 -3.43 -24.29
N GLU A 194 -4.89 -2.69 -25.33
CA GLU A 194 -3.53 -2.18 -25.57
C GLU A 194 -3.11 -1.24 -24.42
N ILE A 195 -2.08 -1.65 -23.72
CA ILE A 195 -1.54 -0.90 -22.58
C ILE A 195 -0.38 -0.05 -23.09
N GLY A 196 -0.43 1.27 -22.85
CA GLY A 196 0.64 2.19 -23.20
C GLY A 196 1.97 1.86 -22.51
N ALA A 197 3.08 2.23 -23.11
CA ALA A 197 4.42 2.01 -22.57
C ALA A 197 4.61 2.66 -21.19
N GLU A 198 4.01 3.82 -20.97
CA GLU A 198 4.05 4.56 -19.72
C GLU A 198 3.34 3.81 -18.59
N MET A 199 2.19 3.19 -18.85
CA MET A 199 1.47 2.38 -17.88
C MET A 199 2.27 1.12 -17.47
N ARG A 200 2.94 0.49 -18.45
CA ARG A 200 3.84 -0.65 -18.16
C ARG A 200 5.03 -0.26 -17.31
N ALA A 201 5.59 0.93 -17.53
CA ALA A 201 6.69 1.46 -16.72
C ALA A 201 6.26 1.68 -15.26
N ARG A 202 4.99 2.07 -15.01
CA ARG A 202 4.41 2.18 -13.68
C ARG A 202 4.03 0.83 -13.05
N GLY A 203 4.19 -0.29 -13.79
CA GLY A 203 3.89 -1.64 -13.31
C GLY A 203 2.41 -2.04 -13.40
N ILE A 204 1.63 -1.30 -14.17
CA ILE A 204 0.25 -1.66 -14.53
C ILE A 204 0.33 -2.67 -15.69
N VAL A 205 -0.30 -3.82 -15.52
CA VAL A 205 -0.24 -4.92 -16.50
C VAL A 205 -1.48 -5.05 -17.36
N ALA A 206 -2.60 -4.45 -16.94
CA ALA A 206 -3.86 -4.40 -17.67
C ALA A 206 -4.73 -3.27 -17.11
N VAL A 207 -5.80 -2.95 -17.82
CA VAL A 207 -6.92 -2.15 -17.30
C VAL A 207 -8.17 -3.01 -17.41
N LEU A 208 -8.94 -3.10 -16.35
CA LEU A 208 -10.17 -3.90 -16.29
C LEU A 208 -11.24 -3.08 -15.58
N ASP A 209 -12.37 -2.86 -16.25
CA ASP A 209 -13.49 -2.09 -15.70
C ASP A 209 -13.06 -0.75 -15.08
N GLY A 210 -12.22 0.01 -15.79
CA GLY A 210 -11.67 1.28 -15.34
C GLY A 210 -10.58 1.18 -14.27
N ALA A 211 -10.32 -0.01 -13.70
CA ALA A 211 -9.29 -0.20 -12.69
C ALA A 211 -7.96 -0.66 -13.29
N ASN A 212 -6.87 -0.07 -12.79
CA ASN A 212 -5.51 -0.45 -13.17
C ASN A 212 -5.12 -1.79 -12.53
N VAL A 213 -4.83 -2.80 -13.33
CA VAL A 213 -4.40 -4.11 -12.80
C VAL A 213 -2.92 -4.07 -12.45
N VAL A 214 -2.63 -4.26 -11.17
CA VAL A 214 -1.28 -4.26 -10.60
C VAL A 214 -0.93 -5.67 -10.11
N LYS A 215 0.08 -6.28 -10.72
CA LYS A 215 0.56 -7.60 -10.31
C LYS A 215 1.64 -7.47 -9.24
N VAL A 216 1.40 -8.09 -8.08
CA VAL A 216 2.31 -8.07 -6.92
C VAL A 216 2.79 -9.49 -6.61
N PRO A 217 4.09 -9.70 -6.30
CA PRO A 217 4.60 -11.01 -5.88
C PRO A 217 3.87 -11.54 -4.64
N SER A 218 3.51 -12.81 -4.63
CA SER A 218 2.77 -13.43 -3.51
C SER A 218 3.51 -13.35 -2.17
N ALA A 219 4.84 -13.29 -2.20
CA ALA A 219 5.65 -13.16 -0.99
C ALA A 219 5.45 -11.84 -0.21
N ARG A 220 4.91 -10.79 -0.87
CA ARG A 220 4.61 -9.49 -0.24
C ARG A 220 3.17 -9.37 0.22
N LEU A 221 2.33 -10.33 -0.10
CA LEU A 221 0.90 -10.33 0.18
C LEU A 221 0.59 -11.26 1.35
N PRO A 222 -0.46 -11.00 2.14
CA PRO A 222 -0.92 -11.91 3.18
C PRO A 222 -1.25 -13.30 2.61
N GLU A 223 -1.19 -14.31 3.48
CA GLU A 223 -1.63 -15.67 3.12
C GLU A 223 -3.07 -15.67 2.62
N LYS A 224 -3.35 -16.57 1.68
CA LYS A 224 -4.69 -16.71 1.07
C LYS A 224 -5.23 -15.44 0.41
N PHE A 225 -4.34 -14.58 -0.10
CA PHE A 225 -4.73 -13.41 -0.85
C PHE A 225 -5.26 -13.80 -2.23
N GLY A 226 -6.50 -13.42 -2.53
CA GLY A 226 -7.10 -13.58 -3.86
C GLY A 226 -6.87 -12.36 -4.74
N PHE A 227 -7.63 -11.31 -4.50
CA PHE A 227 -7.45 -10.00 -5.13
C PHE A 227 -7.94 -8.88 -4.20
N MET A 228 -7.55 -7.65 -4.49
CA MET A 228 -7.99 -6.47 -3.77
C MET A 228 -8.24 -5.33 -4.77
N LEU A 229 -9.43 -4.74 -4.72
CA LEU A 229 -9.76 -3.52 -5.46
C LEU A 229 -9.70 -2.35 -4.48
N VAL A 230 -8.91 -1.32 -4.83
CA VAL A 230 -8.62 -0.21 -3.92
C VAL A 230 -8.64 1.13 -4.64
N HIS A 231 -9.14 2.15 -3.96
CA HIS A 231 -8.98 3.55 -4.35
C HIS A 231 -7.88 4.19 -3.48
N PRO A 232 -6.87 4.89 -4.07
CA PRO A 232 -5.70 5.39 -3.34
C PRO A 232 -6.03 6.26 -2.14
N SER A 233 -7.11 7.04 -2.21
CA SER A 233 -7.52 7.94 -1.11
C SER A 233 -7.87 7.22 0.20
N ALA A 234 -8.06 5.90 0.18
CA ALA A 234 -8.47 5.12 1.36
C ALA A 234 -7.31 4.80 2.30
N THR A 235 -6.08 4.74 1.78
CA THR A 235 -4.90 4.32 2.53
C THR A 235 -3.81 5.38 2.50
N VAL A 236 -3.19 5.61 3.66
CA VAL A 236 -2.02 6.47 3.82
C VAL A 236 -0.86 5.60 4.30
N ALA A 237 0.28 5.69 3.63
CA ALA A 237 1.49 4.96 3.99
C ALA A 237 2.65 5.94 4.18
N PRO A 238 2.74 6.60 5.35
CA PRO A 238 3.79 7.55 5.61
C PRO A 238 5.14 6.86 5.86
N VAL A 239 6.18 7.42 5.29
CA VAL A 239 7.56 7.18 5.68
C VAL A 239 8.09 8.48 6.28
N LYS A 240 8.39 8.47 7.57
CA LYS A 240 8.77 9.69 8.30
C LYS A 240 10.27 9.92 8.33
N LEU A 241 11.04 8.88 8.50
CA LEU A 241 12.48 8.91 8.61
C LEU A 241 13.08 7.85 7.69
N GLU A 242 13.99 8.30 6.87
CA GLU A 242 14.90 7.47 6.10
C GLU A 242 16.31 8.02 6.36
N ASP A 243 17.01 7.44 7.31
CA ASP A 243 18.36 7.84 7.66
C ASP A 243 19.33 6.68 7.39
N PHE A 244 20.08 6.84 6.31
CA PHE A 244 21.06 5.85 5.87
C PHE A 244 22.45 6.49 5.88
N GLY A 245 23.37 5.88 6.60
CA GLY A 245 24.72 6.39 6.78
C GLY A 245 25.78 5.35 6.47
N ILE A 246 26.86 5.80 5.83
CA ILE A 246 28.08 5.06 5.65
C ILE A 246 29.16 5.73 6.51
N HIS A 247 29.73 5.00 7.44
CA HIS A 247 30.67 5.52 8.44
C HIS A 247 32.02 4.83 8.30
N ASP A 248 33.00 5.58 7.84
CA ASP A 248 34.40 5.14 7.82
C ASP A 248 35.09 5.48 9.14
N ASP A 249 36.14 4.75 9.48
CA ASP A 249 36.98 4.96 10.66
C ASP A 249 36.23 5.02 12.01
N THR A 250 35.32 4.09 12.25
CA THR A 250 34.67 3.97 13.54
C THR A 250 35.56 3.17 14.52
N PRO A 251 35.51 3.50 15.85
CA PRO A 251 36.28 2.73 16.84
C PRO A 251 35.78 1.29 17.06
N LEU A 252 34.68 0.91 16.43
CA LEU A 252 34.02 -0.40 16.60
C LEU A 252 34.57 -1.47 15.67
N SER A 253 35.13 -1.08 14.50
CA SER A 253 35.69 -2.05 13.54
C SER A 253 36.76 -1.38 12.66
N SER A 254 37.65 -2.20 12.08
CA SER A 254 38.59 -1.78 11.06
C SER A 254 37.97 -1.89 9.68
N GLY A 255 36.94 -1.06 9.41
CA GLY A 255 36.21 -1.10 8.15
C GLY A 255 35.12 -0.03 8.09
N THR A 256 34.27 -0.17 7.11
CA THR A 256 33.13 0.74 6.88
C THR A 256 31.87 0.16 7.52
N ILE A 257 31.27 0.89 8.45
CA ILE A 257 29.99 0.54 9.05
C ILE A 257 28.88 1.22 8.26
N VAL A 258 27.91 0.42 7.84
CA VAL A 258 26.68 0.90 7.21
C VAL A 258 25.53 0.80 8.21
N THR A 259 24.86 1.91 8.42
CA THR A 259 23.70 2.01 9.31
C THR A 259 22.48 2.46 8.52
N GLY A 260 21.32 1.93 8.86
CA GLY A 260 20.05 2.41 8.34
C GLY A 260 18.98 2.43 9.42
N ARG A 261 18.14 3.45 9.37
CA ARG A 261 16.95 3.55 10.20
C ARG A 261 15.79 4.06 9.36
N ILE A 262 14.66 3.38 9.46
CA ILE A 262 13.44 3.75 8.76
C ILE A 262 12.27 3.74 9.75
N CYS A 263 11.50 4.81 9.77
CA CYS A 263 10.27 4.91 10.55
C CYS A 263 9.09 5.04 9.58
N TYR A 264 8.23 4.04 9.55
CA TYR A 264 7.11 3.93 8.62
C TYR A 264 5.88 3.33 9.30
N ASP A 265 4.73 3.51 8.70
CA ASP A 265 3.50 2.77 9.02
C ASP A 265 2.53 2.83 7.84
N ALA A 266 1.36 2.22 8.00
CA ALA A 266 0.26 2.33 7.07
C ALA A 266 -1.06 2.45 7.83
N PHE A 267 -1.99 3.21 7.27
CA PHE A 267 -3.29 3.46 7.90
C PHE A 267 -4.39 3.42 6.85
N VAL A 268 -5.48 2.74 7.16
CA VAL A 268 -6.72 2.83 6.41
C VAL A 268 -7.64 3.81 7.14
N LEU A 269 -8.04 4.87 6.46
CA LEU A 269 -8.88 5.92 7.03
C LEU A 269 -10.30 5.39 7.26
N ASP A 270 -10.81 5.51 8.49
CA ASP A 270 -12.11 4.94 8.88
C ASP A 270 -13.26 5.35 7.96
N ASN A 271 -13.32 6.64 7.56
CA ASN A 271 -14.39 7.14 6.70
C ASN A 271 -14.25 6.70 5.24
N LYS A 272 -13.09 6.16 4.86
CA LYS A 272 -12.77 5.77 3.47
C LYS A 272 -12.49 4.27 3.33
N LYS A 273 -12.65 3.48 4.39
CA LYS A 273 -12.42 2.03 4.36
C LYS A 273 -13.29 1.28 3.36
N THR A 274 -14.46 1.83 3.01
CA THR A 274 -15.32 1.32 1.93
C THR A 274 -14.67 1.42 0.55
N GLY A 275 -13.63 2.24 0.37
CA GLY A 275 -12.81 2.30 -0.84
C GLY A 275 -11.88 1.11 -1.03
N ILE A 276 -11.92 0.11 -0.15
CA ILE A 276 -11.12 -1.11 -0.24
C ILE A 276 -12.02 -2.33 -0.19
N TYR A 277 -11.96 -3.13 -1.24
CA TYR A 277 -12.60 -4.45 -1.32
C TYR A 277 -11.52 -5.52 -1.36
N TYR A 278 -11.55 -6.47 -0.44
CA TYR A 278 -10.59 -7.57 -0.34
C TYR A 278 -11.27 -8.92 -0.40
N GLN A 279 -10.90 -9.74 -1.37
CA GLN A 279 -11.33 -11.13 -1.52
C GLN A 279 -10.22 -12.08 -1.12
N ALA A 280 -10.45 -12.85 -0.06
CA ALA A 280 -9.58 -13.95 0.32
C ALA A 280 -9.93 -15.23 -0.48
N ILE A 281 -8.93 -16.11 -0.68
CA ILE A 281 -9.14 -17.46 -1.22
C ILE A 281 -9.17 -18.50 -0.09
N THR A 282 -9.89 -19.58 -0.32
CA THR A 282 -10.01 -20.72 0.62
C THR A 282 -8.73 -21.53 0.74
#